data_4b72d57a1288791b887f92f320f734c8
#
_entry.id   4b72d57a1288791b887f92f320f734c8
#
_cell.length_a   1.000
_cell.length_b   1.000
_cell.length_c   1.000
_cell.angle_alpha   90.00
_cell.angle_beta   90.00
_cell.angle_gamma   90.00
#
_symmetry.space_group_name_H-M   'P 1'
#
loop_
_entity.id
_entity.type
_entity.pdbx_description
1 polymer ?
#
loop_
_entity_poly.entity_id
_entity_poly.type
_entity_poly.pdbx_seq_one_letter_code
_entity_poly.pdbx_strand_id
1 'polypeptide(L)'
;MIRSERGDQAYWDEWVEYAEERFQAVHDSLKTVAGDTSYEPQYLFNLAKGYWHQMLRRYSRGDAVSQIARYFPPLLDAWEEAERLGKSVWTETQQYSRHAWALNLDHYIVCFWLVGLALALNIPDDQWNRLLQLIGNEGEDALLDRVIASRQAGREIGTRLCHPQPYRRLLEAVNAPREKQGELLFTFVDNWYVELDRPAKKELSEKTAMYERPYWHRYGDQNFEGGAYFGRWCVEAVAAVKAFGIDDSLCQGHPNYPGDLLRPDGPGTHPLHSAQEGAGSGEVGEAEAAVKRSGWLVSCPSNSPAEPGEFFKD
;
A
#
# COMPACT_ATOMS: atom_id res chain seq x y z
N MET A 1 -20.39 -8.24 -3.49
CA MET A 1 -20.17 -8.85 -2.14
C MET A 1 -18.94 -8.18 -1.54
N ILE A 2 -19.09 -7.55 -0.35
CA ILE A 2 -17.99 -6.88 0.37
C ILE A 2 -17.01 -7.94 0.84
N ARG A 3 -15.70 -7.69 0.64
CA ARG A 3 -14.61 -8.59 1.09
C ARG A 3 -14.04 -8.18 2.45
N SER A 4 -14.09 -6.89 2.78
CA SER A 4 -13.58 -6.38 4.05
C SER A 4 -14.51 -6.70 5.20
N GLU A 5 -13.95 -7.05 6.37
CA GLU A 5 -14.72 -7.26 7.60
C GLU A 5 -15.31 -5.96 8.16
N ARG A 6 -14.79 -4.80 7.78
CA ARG A 6 -15.23 -3.48 8.23
C ARG A 6 -15.76 -2.67 7.06
N GLY A 7 -16.74 -1.83 7.36
CA GLY A 7 -17.41 -1.01 6.37
C GLY A 7 -18.56 -1.77 5.68
N ASP A 8 -19.70 -1.15 5.64
CA ASP A 8 -20.86 -1.60 4.88
C ASP A 8 -20.80 -1.11 3.43
N GLN A 9 -21.82 -1.40 2.64
CA GLN A 9 -21.88 -1.00 1.24
C GLN A 9 -21.86 0.54 1.10
N ALA A 10 -22.58 1.25 1.99
CA ALA A 10 -22.66 2.70 1.94
C ALA A 10 -21.29 3.36 2.21
N TYR A 11 -20.57 2.85 3.21
CA TYR A 11 -19.19 3.29 3.49
C TYR A 11 -18.28 3.14 2.27
N TRP A 12 -18.28 1.94 1.65
CA TRP A 12 -17.39 1.68 0.53
C TRP A 12 -17.78 2.45 -0.73
N ASP A 13 -19.07 2.63 -0.99
CA ASP A 13 -19.55 3.41 -2.13
C ASP A 13 -19.17 4.88 -1.98
N GLU A 14 -19.39 5.47 -0.81
CA GLU A 14 -19.00 6.85 -0.50
C GLU A 14 -17.49 7.09 -0.74
N TRP A 15 -16.62 6.26 -0.15
CA TRP A 15 -15.19 6.51 -0.21
C TRP A 15 -14.52 6.11 -1.53
N VAL A 16 -15.12 5.18 -2.27
CA VAL A 16 -14.68 4.88 -3.65
C VAL A 16 -15.07 6.04 -4.58
N GLU A 17 -16.30 6.56 -4.48
CA GLU A 17 -16.77 7.68 -5.30
C GLU A 17 -16.01 8.97 -4.99
N TYR A 18 -15.88 9.30 -3.71
CA TYR A 18 -15.09 10.45 -3.27
C TYR A 18 -13.64 10.43 -3.81
N ALA A 19 -12.98 9.26 -3.82
CA ALA A 19 -11.64 9.16 -4.37
C ALA A 19 -11.60 9.45 -5.88
N GLU A 20 -12.58 8.98 -6.67
CA GLU A 20 -12.67 9.28 -8.11
C GLU A 20 -12.87 10.79 -8.35
N GLU A 21 -13.76 11.43 -7.61
CA GLU A 21 -13.97 12.88 -7.68
C GLU A 21 -12.69 13.66 -7.34
N ARG A 22 -11.95 13.20 -6.32
CA ARG A 22 -10.68 13.79 -5.92
C ARG A 22 -9.60 13.67 -7.00
N PHE A 23 -9.50 12.53 -7.67
CA PHE A 23 -8.55 12.38 -8.78
C PHE A 23 -8.85 13.39 -9.89
N GLN A 24 -10.12 13.57 -10.24
CA GLN A 24 -10.50 14.57 -11.25
C GLN A 24 -10.16 15.98 -10.79
N ALA A 25 -10.49 16.35 -9.57
CA ALA A 25 -10.19 17.66 -9.01
C ALA A 25 -8.67 17.96 -8.96
N VAL A 26 -7.84 16.95 -8.65
CA VAL A 26 -6.38 17.08 -8.67
C VAL A 26 -5.89 17.32 -10.10
N HIS A 27 -6.35 16.52 -11.06
CA HIS A 27 -5.99 16.71 -12.47
C HIS A 27 -6.38 18.09 -13.01
N ASP A 28 -7.53 18.61 -12.59
CA ASP A 28 -7.97 19.94 -13.00
C ASP A 28 -7.14 21.06 -12.34
N SER A 29 -6.75 20.88 -11.07
CA SER A 29 -5.88 21.85 -10.39
C SER A 29 -4.48 21.90 -11.00
N LEU A 30 -3.94 20.78 -11.45
CA LEU A 30 -2.62 20.72 -12.11
C LEU A 30 -2.59 21.43 -13.46
N LYS A 31 -3.75 21.64 -14.11
CA LYS A 31 -3.88 22.43 -15.37
C LYS A 31 -3.88 23.94 -15.13
N THR A 32 -4.25 24.38 -13.95
CA THR A 32 -4.46 25.80 -13.61
C THR A 32 -3.33 26.34 -12.74
N VAL A 33 -2.18 26.51 -13.27
CA VAL A 33 -0.93 26.90 -12.60
C VAL A 33 -1.04 27.97 -11.53
N ALA A 34 -0.35 27.76 -10.51
CA ALA A 34 0.73 28.37 -9.77
C ALA A 34 0.42 28.54 -8.30
N GLY A 35 0.56 27.45 -7.61
CA GLY A 35 0.89 27.43 -6.20
C GLY A 35 2.42 27.41 -6.02
N ASP A 36 2.89 27.13 -4.84
CA ASP A 36 4.30 26.85 -4.55
C ASP A 36 4.76 25.60 -5.32
N THR A 37 5.55 25.80 -6.38
CA THR A 37 6.07 24.72 -7.23
C THR A 37 6.99 23.78 -6.45
N SER A 38 7.48 24.18 -5.28
CA SER A 38 8.28 23.30 -4.40
C SER A 38 7.45 22.18 -3.77
N TYR A 39 6.14 22.33 -3.67
CA TYR A 39 5.23 21.33 -3.12
C TYR A 39 4.62 20.42 -4.19
N GLU A 40 4.72 20.76 -5.44
CA GLU A 40 4.11 20.02 -6.56
C GLU A 40 4.54 18.53 -6.61
N PRO A 41 5.83 18.17 -6.44
CA PRO A 41 6.24 16.75 -6.41
C PRO A 41 5.53 15.95 -5.32
N GLN A 42 5.35 16.53 -4.13
CA GLN A 42 4.64 15.87 -3.04
C GLN A 42 3.15 15.71 -3.33
N TYR A 43 2.56 16.69 -4.00
CA TYR A 43 1.15 16.66 -4.40
C TYR A 43 0.88 15.55 -5.41
N LEU A 44 1.75 15.40 -6.41
CA LEU A 44 1.70 14.31 -7.39
C LEU A 44 1.96 12.94 -6.77
N PHE A 45 2.91 12.84 -5.84
CA PHE A 45 3.11 11.59 -5.11
C PHE A 45 1.89 11.21 -4.26
N ASN A 46 1.20 12.19 -3.67
CA ASN A 46 -0.05 11.94 -2.96
C ASN A 46 -1.17 11.48 -3.90
N LEU A 47 -1.18 11.93 -5.15
CA LEU A 47 -2.08 11.42 -6.18
C LEU A 47 -1.77 9.95 -6.51
N ALA A 48 -0.50 9.59 -6.74
CA ALA A 48 -0.07 8.21 -6.95
C ALA A 48 -0.51 7.33 -5.77
N LYS A 49 -0.30 7.81 -4.54
CA LYS A 49 -0.76 7.17 -3.31
C LYS A 49 -2.28 6.96 -3.28
N GLY A 50 -3.05 7.94 -3.71
CA GLY A 50 -4.49 7.83 -3.83
C GLY A 50 -4.91 6.65 -4.72
N TYR A 51 -4.21 6.42 -5.83
CA TYR A 51 -4.53 5.32 -6.76
C TYR A 51 -4.31 3.94 -6.13
N TRP A 52 -3.21 3.66 -5.41
CA TRP A 52 -3.07 2.34 -4.78
C TRP A 52 -4.03 2.14 -3.60
N HIS A 53 -4.39 3.20 -2.86
CA HIS A 53 -5.47 3.11 -1.87
C HIS A 53 -6.80 2.77 -2.54
N GLN A 54 -7.08 3.36 -3.71
CA GLN A 54 -8.30 3.08 -4.45
C GLN A 54 -8.35 1.64 -4.97
N MET A 55 -7.23 1.07 -5.40
CA MET A 55 -7.16 -0.35 -5.74
C MET A 55 -7.62 -1.21 -4.56
N LEU A 56 -7.12 -0.92 -3.35
CA LEU A 56 -7.45 -1.68 -2.15
C LEU A 56 -8.87 -1.42 -1.65
N ARG A 57 -9.41 -0.17 -1.77
CA ARG A 57 -10.81 0.13 -1.47
C ARG A 57 -11.76 -0.63 -2.39
N ARG A 58 -11.48 -0.63 -3.69
CA ARG A 58 -12.28 -1.38 -4.66
C ARG A 58 -12.23 -2.88 -4.42
N TYR A 59 -11.07 -3.39 -4.05
CA TYR A 59 -10.97 -4.79 -3.62
C TYR A 59 -11.85 -5.03 -2.38
N SER A 60 -11.75 -4.18 -1.37
CA SER A 60 -12.54 -4.26 -0.13
C SER A 60 -14.05 -4.20 -0.37
N ARG A 61 -14.48 -3.31 -1.28
CA ARG A 61 -15.89 -3.19 -1.69
C ARG A 61 -16.43 -4.43 -2.39
N GLY A 62 -15.56 -5.23 -3.00
CA GLY A 62 -15.95 -6.44 -3.74
C GLY A 62 -16.07 -6.27 -5.24
N ASP A 63 -15.45 -5.22 -5.79
CA ASP A 63 -15.38 -4.99 -7.24
C ASP A 63 -14.68 -6.15 -7.94
N ALA A 64 -14.95 -6.31 -9.24
CA ALA A 64 -14.27 -7.30 -10.06
C ALA A 64 -12.76 -7.01 -10.10
N VAL A 65 -11.95 -8.04 -9.84
CA VAL A 65 -10.48 -7.93 -9.78
C VAL A 65 -9.91 -7.37 -11.09
N SER A 66 -10.50 -7.73 -12.23
CA SER A 66 -10.11 -7.22 -13.55
C SER A 66 -10.22 -5.69 -13.69
N GLN A 67 -11.07 -5.04 -12.92
CA GLN A 67 -11.24 -3.57 -12.95
C GLN A 67 -10.18 -2.83 -12.13
N ILE A 68 -9.45 -3.51 -11.26
CA ILE A 68 -8.47 -2.88 -10.37
C ILE A 68 -7.21 -2.47 -11.15
N ALA A 69 -6.80 -3.26 -12.15
CA ALA A 69 -5.60 -3.00 -12.95
C ALA A 69 -5.60 -1.63 -13.66
N ARG A 70 -6.79 -1.05 -13.93
CA ARG A 70 -6.93 0.25 -14.61
C ARG A 70 -6.27 1.41 -13.88
N TYR A 71 -5.96 1.27 -12.60
CA TYR A 71 -5.31 2.30 -11.79
C TYR A 71 -3.78 2.29 -11.91
N PHE A 72 -3.17 1.27 -12.50
CA PHE A 72 -1.72 1.25 -12.71
C PHE A 72 -1.23 2.36 -13.64
N PRO A 73 -1.79 2.57 -14.85
CA PRO A 73 -1.30 3.63 -15.71
C PRO A 73 -1.29 5.02 -15.03
N PRO A 74 -2.41 5.54 -14.50
CA PRO A 74 -2.40 6.86 -13.87
C PRO A 74 -1.55 6.92 -12.58
N LEU A 75 -1.39 5.82 -11.85
CA LEU A 75 -0.47 5.73 -10.72
C LEU A 75 0.97 5.95 -11.17
N LEU A 76 1.40 5.22 -12.22
CA LEU A 76 2.75 5.31 -12.75
C LEU A 76 3.02 6.71 -13.31
N ASP A 77 2.08 7.28 -14.07
CA ASP A 77 2.19 8.64 -14.62
C ASP A 77 2.39 9.69 -13.51
N ALA A 78 1.58 9.61 -12.45
CA ALA A 78 1.68 10.54 -11.32
C ALA A 78 2.98 10.36 -10.53
N TRP A 79 3.45 9.14 -10.33
CA TRP A 79 4.68 8.87 -9.60
C TRP A 79 5.92 9.27 -10.41
N GLU A 80 5.99 8.95 -11.70
CA GLU A 80 7.08 9.38 -12.60
C GLU A 80 7.21 10.89 -12.63
N GLU A 81 6.10 11.62 -12.72
CA GLU A 81 6.11 13.07 -12.73
C GLU A 81 6.52 13.64 -11.37
N ALA A 82 6.07 13.04 -10.26
CA ALA A 82 6.53 13.40 -8.92
C ALA A 82 8.05 13.26 -8.77
N GLU A 83 8.62 12.15 -9.27
CA GLU A 83 10.06 11.92 -9.25
C GLU A 83 10.82 12.89 -10.16
N ARG A 84 10.28 13.16 -11.34
CA ARG A 84 10.89 14.11 -12.29
C ARG A 84 11.00 15.51 -11.68
N LEU A 85 9.93 16.01 -11.08
CA LEU A 85 9.91 17.33 -10.43
C LEU A 85 10.71 17.31 -9.12
N GLY A 86 10.65 16.23 -8.38
CA GLY A 86 11.36 16.05 -7.12
C GLY A 86 12.87 16.20 -7.24
N LYS A 87 13.46 15.86 -8.39
CA LYS A 87 14.91 16.02 -8.64
C LYS A 87 15.41 17.45 -8.46
N SER A 88 14.57 18.45 -8.72
CA SER A 88 14.92 19.86 -8.56
C SER A 88 14.54 20.45 -7.19
N VAL A 89 13.70 19.75 -6.42
CA VAL A 89 13.15 20.24 -5.15
C VAL A 89 13.81 19.57 -3.96
N TRP A 90 14.03 18.26 -4.03
CA TRP A 90 14.57 17.49 -2.91
C TRP A 90 16.08 17.33 -2.99
N THR A 91 16.75 17.44 -1.85
CA THR A 91 18.17 17.11 -1.72
C THR A 91 18.41 15.62 -1.99
N GLU A 92 19.65 15.24 -2.32
CA GLU A 92 20.03 13.83 -2.51
C GLU A 92 19.71 12.97 -1.28
N THR A 93 19.95 13.49 -0.06
CA THR A 93 19.64 12.80 1.18
C THR A 93 18.12 12.58 1.34
N GLN A 94 17.30 13.56 0.97
CA GLN A 94 15.86 13.43 1.00
C GLN A 94 15.37 12.41 -0.02
N GLN A 95 15.89 12.43 -1.24
CA GLN A 95 15.58 11.43 -2.27
C GLN A 95 15.96 10.03 -1.80
N TYR A 96 17.15 9.85 -1.25
CA TYR A 96 17.60 8.57 -0.72
C TYR A 96 16.71 8.05 0.40
N SER A 97 16.44 8.86 1.43
CA SER A 97 15.63 8.44 2.59
C SER A 97 14.18 8.12 2.23
N ARG A 98 13.63 8.73 1.18
CA ARG A 98 12.29 8.43 0.68
C ARG A 98 12.19 7.05 0.03
N HIS A 99 13.25 6.61 -0.67
CA HIS A 99 13.23 5.44 -1.53
C HIS A 99 14.00 4.24 -0.98
N ALA A 100 14.96 4.43 -0.06
CA ALA A 100 15.76 3.34 0.45
C ALA A 100 14.93 2.33 1.24
N TRP A 101 14.81 1.12 0.74
CA TRP A 101 14.05 0.06 1.39
C TRP A 101 14.52 -0.23 2.81
N ALA A 102 15.83 -0.23 3.05
CA ALA A 102 16.39 -0.52 4.37
C ALA A 102 16.03 0.54 5.44
N LEU A 103 15.73 1.77 5.02
CA LEU A 103 15.42 2.88 5.93
C LEU A 103 13.91 3.11 6.08
N ASN A 104 13.15 2.99 4.99
CA ASN A 104 11.76 3.39 4.92
C ASN A 104 10.84 2.17 4.79
N LEU A 105 10.37 1.67 5.93
CA LEU A 105 9.45 0.53 5.97
C LEU A 105 8.14 0.80 5.22
N ASP A 106 7.60 2.00 5.32
CA ASP A 106 6.34 2.36 4.64
C ASP A 106 6.49 2.27 3.12
N HIS A 107 7.59 2.82 2.59
CA HIS A 107 7.91 2.71 1.17
C HIS A 107 8.17 1.26 0.74
N TYR A 108 8.91 0.48 1.55
CA TYR A 108 9.15 -0.94 1.28
C TYR A 108 7.84 -1.73 1.17
N ILE A 109 6.90 -1.52 2.10
CA ILE A 109 5.58 -2.16 2.07
C ILE A 109 4.81 -1.78 0.80
N VAL A 110 4.80 -0.49 0.45
CA VAL A 110 4.13 -0.01 -0.78
C VAL A 110 4.75 -0.66 -2.01
N CYS A 111 6.07 -0.74 -2.11
CA CYS A 111 6.75 -1.43 -3.20
C CYS A 111 6.34 -2.91 -3.27
N PHE A 112 6.29 -3.59 -2.13
CA PHE A 112 5.87 -4.99 -2.08
C PHE A 112 4.40 -5.16 -2.53
N TRP A 113 3.49 -4.29 -2.07
CA TRP A 113 2.10 -4.31 -2.49
C TRP A 113 1.94 -4.07 -3.99
N LEU A 114 2.62 -3.08 -4.53
CA LEU A 114 2.53 -2.77 -5.97
C LEU A 114 3.10 -3.90 -6.83
N VAL A 115 4.21 -4.52 -6.42
CA VAL A 115 4.73 -5.73 -7.07
C VAL A 115 3.72 -6.88 -6.97
N GLY A 116 3.16 -7.13 -5.79
CA GLY A 116 2.16 -8.18 -5.59
C GLY A 116 0.89 -7.98 -6.42
N LEU A 117 0.36 -6.76 -6.43
CA LEU A 117 -0.79 -6.39 -7.28
C LEU A 117 -0.45 -6.52 -8.76
N ALA A 118 0.73 -6.06 -9.18
CA ALA A 118 1.19 -6.16 -10.56
C ALA A 118 1.29 -7.61 -11.06
N LEU A 119 1.80 -8.51 -10.21
CA LEU A 119 1.88 -9.93 -10.50
C LEU A 119 0.49 -10.59 -10.53
N ALA A 120 -0.36 -10.30 -9.53
CA ALA A 120 -1.69 -10.88 -9.43
C ALA A 120 -2.61 -10.43 -10.58
N LEU A 121 -2.58 -9.14 -10.91
CA LEU A 121 -3.37 -8.53 -11.98
C LEU A 121 -2.77 -8.72 -13.38
N ASN A 122 -1.59 -9.31 -13.44
CA ASN A 122 -0.88 -9.58 -14.71
C ASN A 122 -0.79 -8.34 -15.62
N ILE A 123 -0.32 -7.21 -15.04
CA ILE A 123 -0.19 -5.96 -15.81
C ILE A 123 0.76 -6.12 -17.02
N PRO A 124 0.61 -5.31 -18.09
CA PRO A 124 1.49 -5.34 -19.26
C PRO A 124 2.96 -5.11 -18.93
N ASP A 125 3.87 -5.60 -19.76
CA ASP A 125 5.32 -5.53 -19.52
C ASP A 125 5.86 -4.10 -19.52
N ASP A 126 5.29 -3.21 -20.32
CA ASP A 126 5.63 -1.79 -20.29
C ASP A 126 5.33 -1.14 -18.93
N GLN A 127 4.17 -1.42 -18.34
CA GLN A 127 3.81 -0.95 -17.00
C GLN A 127 4.68 -1.62 -15.93
N TRP A 128 4.98 -2.90 -16.07
CA TRP A 128 5.88 -3.61 -15.17
C TRP A 128 7.27 -2.98 -15.15
N ASN A 129 7.85 -2.70 -16.31
CA ASN A 129 9.17 -2.09 -16.42
C ASN A 129 9.19 -0.67 -15.81
N ARG A 130 8.16 0.14 -16.04
CA ARG A 130 7.99 1.46 -15.40
C ARG A 130 7.94 1.34 -13.88
N LEU A 131 7.15 0.40 -13.35
CA LEU A 131 7.07 0.15 -11.92
C LEU A 131 8.45 -0.20 -11.34
N LEU A 132 9.21 -1.10 -11.97
CA LEU A 132 10.54 -1.48 -11.51
C LEU A 132 11.53 -0.30 -11.51
N GLN A 133 11.45 0.61 -12.46
CA GLN A 133 12.25 1.83 -12.47
C GLN A 133 11.94 2.75 -11.30
N LEU A 134 10.66 2.86 -10.92
CA LEU A 134 10.21 3.70 -9.81
C LEU A 134 10.59 3.12 -8.45
N ILE A 135 10.44 1.82 -8.25
CA ILE A 135 10.75 1.18 -6.97
C ILE A 135 12.26 0.98 -6.75
N GLY A 136 13.07 0.88 -7.80
CA GLY A 136 14.52 0.74 -7.73
C GLY A 136 15.03 -0.37 -6.82
N ASN A 137 16.07 -0.08 -6.04
CA ASN A 137 16.63 -0.90 -4.96
C ASN A 137 16.99 -2.35 -5.33
N GLU A 138 17.40 -2.59 -6.57
CA GLU A 138 17.84 -3.91 -7.04
C GLU A 138 19.05 -4.41 -6.25
N GLY A 139 18.98 -5.65 -5.74
CA GLY A 139 20.04 -6.24 -4.94
C GLY A 139 20.01 -5.88 -3.44
N GLU A 140 18.97 -5.17 -2.97
CA GLU A 140 18.88 -4.71 -1.59
C GLU A 140 18.16 -5.70 -0.65
N ASP A 141 17.23 -6.51 -1.16
CA ASP A 141 16.38 -7.34 -0.31
C ASP A 141 16.31 -8.81 -0.75
N ALA A 142 16.52 -9.74 0.19
CA ALA A 142 16.52 -11.18 -0.07
C ALA A 142 15.14 -11.76 -0.43
N LEU A 143 14.03 -11.08 -0.13
CA LEU A 143 12.67 -11.57 -0.37
C LEU A 143 12.02 -10.83 -1.54
N LEU A 144 11.94 -9.49 -1.49
CA LEU A 144 11.25 -8.70 -2.51
C LEU A 144 11.95 -8.83 -3.88
N ASP A 145 13.30 -8.82 -3.91
CA ASP A 145 14.03 -9.06 -5.17
C ASP A 145 13.71 -10.45 -5.75
N ARG A 146 13.58 -11.49 -4.93
CA ARG A 146 13.19 -12.82 -5.41
C ARG A 146 11.75 -12.86 -5.95
N VAL A 147 10.84 -12.13 -5.32
CA VAL A 147 9.48 -11.98 -5.83
C VAL A 147 9.49 -11.30 -7.20
N ILE A 148 10.27 -10.21 -7.36
CA ILE A 148 10.43 -9.51 -8.63
C ILE A 148 11.09 -10.44 -9.66
N ALA A 149 12.13 -11.19 -9.28
CA ALA A 149 12.85 -12.13 -10.15
C ALA A 149 11.95 -13.21 -10.74
N SER A 150 10.81 -13.53 -10.11
CA SER A 150 9.83 -14.48 -10.66
C SER A 150 9.27 -14.06 -12.03
N ARG A 151 9.28 -12.76 -12.33
CA ARG A 151 8.87 -12.18 -13.63
C ARG A 151 10.02 -11.48 -14.36
N GLN A 152 11.01 -10.94 -13.64
CA GLN A 152 12.14 -10.19 -14.20
C GLN A 152 13.42 -11.03 -14.15
N ALA A 153 13.67 -11.79 -15.22
CA ALA A 153 14.90 -12.58 -15.33
C ALA A 153 16.14 -11.67 -15.23
N GLY A 154 17.12 -12.09 -14.42
CA GLY A 154 18.37 -11.34 -14.23
C GLY A 154 18.32 -10.29 -13.12
N ARG A 155 17.21 -10.11 -12.43
CA ARG A 155 17.14 -9.28 -11.22
C ARG A 155 18.20 -9.71 -10.21
N GLU A 156 19.06 -8.79 -9.77
CA GLU A 156 19.98 -9.03 -8.67
C GLU A 156 19.20 -9.22 -7.36
N ILE A 157 19.67 -10.18 -6.53
CA ILE A 157 18.95 -10.53 -5.30
C ILE A 157 19.83 -10.16 -4.10
N GLY A 158 19.23 -9.36 -3.20
CA GLY A 158 19.85 -9.02 -1.94
C GLY A 158 20.13 -10.24 -1.05
N THR A 159 21.09 -10.10 -0.16
CA THR A 159 21.55 -11.22 0.71
C THR A 159 20.83 -11.27 2.06
N ARG A 160 20.07 -10.25 2.42
CA ARG A 160 19.39 -10.12 3.71
C ARG A 160 18.06 -9.40 3.58
N LEU A 161 17.17 -9.58 4.56
CA LEU A 161 15.93 -8.81 4.64
C LEU A 161 16.21 -7.38 5.08
N CYS A 162 15.63 -6.39 4.40
CA CYS A 162 15.60 -5.01 4.86
C CYS A 162 14.86 -4.87 6.19
N HIS A 163 13.73 -5.59 6.34
CA HIS A 163 12.88 -5.55 7.52
C HIS A 163 12.61 -6.96 8.08
N PRO A 164 13.55 -7.54 8.87
CA PRO A 164 13.42 -8.93 9.33
C PRO A 164 12.21 -9.17 10.23
N GLN A 165 11.83 -8.20 11.08
CA GLN A 165 10.74 -8.42 12.04
C GLN A 165 9.41 -8.74 11.35
N PRO A 166 8.87 -7.95 10.42
CA PRO A 166 7.61 -8.27 9.77
C PRO A 166 7.72 -9.37 8.70
N TYR A 167 8.92 -9.63 8.12
CA TYR A 167 9.02 -10.47 6.92
C TYR A 167 9.83 -11.77 7.08
N ARG A 168 10.40 -12.04 8.26
CA ARG A 168 11.16 -13.29 8.49
C ARG A 168 10.29 -14.52 8.24
N ARG A 169 9.04 -14.53 8.75
CA ARG A 169 8.12 -15.66 8.56
C ARG A 169 7.80 -15.92 7.09
N LEU A 170 7.64 -14.85 6.29
CA LEU A 170 7.39 -15.02 4.86
C LEU A 170 8.62 -15.57 4.14
N LEU A 171 9.83 -15.11 4.49
CA LEU A 171 11.07 -15.68 3.94
C LEU A 171 11.25 -17.16 4.36
N GLU A 172 10.92 -17.51 5.58
CA GLU A 172 10.92 -18.89 6.06
C GLU A 172 9.93 -19.76 5.27
N ALA A 173 8.71 -19.27 5.01
CA ALA A 173 7.72 -19.96 4.18
C ALA A 173 8.23 -20.19 2.75
N VAL A 174 8.83 -19.17 2.13
CA VAL A 174 9.40 -19.27 0.77
C VAL A 174 10.56 -20.26 0.68
N ASN A 175 11.38 -20.38 1.74
CA ASN A 175 12.54 -21.25 1.78
C ASN A 175 12.23 -22.68 2.26
N ALA A 176 11.06 -22.91 2.80
CA ALA A 176 10.68 -24.22 3.35
C ALA A 176 10.47 -25.28 2.26
N PRO A 177 10.58 -26.57 2.59
CA PRO A 177 10.10 -27.64 1.74
C PRO A 177 8.63 -27.44 1.37
N ARG A 178 8.26 -27.84 0.13
CA ARG A 178 6.96 -27.53 -0.47
C ARG A 178 5.77 -27.92 0.40
N GLU A 179 5.88 -29.06 1.08
CA GLU A 179 4.85 -29.59 1.97
C GLU A 179 4.60 -28.74 3.24
N LYS A 180 5.53 -27.84 3.60
CA LYS A 180 5.43 -26.95 4.77
C LYS A 180 5.10 -25.51 4.40
N GLN A 181 5.23 -25.14 3.13
CA GLN A 181 5.10 -23.75 2.70
C GLN A 181 3.72 -23.19 3.04
N GLY A 182 2.63 -23.93 2.83
CA GLY A 182 1.26 -23.49 3.09
C GLY A 182 1.00 -23.17 4.57
N GLU A 183 1.46 -24.03 5.49
CA GLU A 183 1.32 -23.81 6.94
C GLU A 183 2.11 -22.59 7.40
N LEU A 184 3.34 -22.42 6.89
CA LEU A 184 4.18 -21.27 7.23
C LEU A 184 3.63 -19.99 6.63
N LEU A 185 3.07 -20.04 5.43
CA LEU A 185 2.37 -18.90 4.81
C LEU A 185 1.17 -18.47 5.65
N PHE A 186 0.34 -19.42 6.09
CA PHE A 186 -0.79 -19.14 6.99
C PHE A 186 -0.30 -18.49 8.29
N THR A 187 0.76 -19.02 8.89
CA THR A 187 1.35 -18.45 10.10
C THR A 187 1.83 -17.02 9.88
N PHE A 188 2.39 -16.71 8.70
CA PHE A 188 2.76 -15.35 8.34
C PHE A 188 1.53 -14.45 8.24
N VAL A 189 0.50 -14.85 7.52
CA VAL A 189 -0.73 -14.05 7.31
C VAL A 189 -1.43 -13.75 8.64
N ASP A 190 -1.50 -14.76 9.54
CA ASP A 190 -2.14 -14.63 10.85
C ASP A 190 -1.43 -13.62 11.77
N ASN A 191 -0.09 -13.55 11.68
CA ASN A 191 0.72 -12.64 12.49
C ASN A 191 1.05 -11.30 11.79
N TRP A 192 0.84 -11.19 10.49
CA TRP A 192 1.29 -10.08 9.64
C TRP A 192 0.92 -8.70 10.20
N TYR A 193 -0.36 -8.48 10.49
CA TYR A 193 -0.84 -7.15 10.90
C TYR A 193 -0.25 -6.72 12.26
N VAL A 194 -0.14 -7.65 13.20
CA VAL A 194 0.42 -7.39 14.52
C VAL A 194 1.92 -7.13 14.45
N GLU A 195 2.65 -7.86 13.61
CA GLU A 195 4.11 -7.70 13.47
C GLU A 195 4.51 -6.41 12.73
N LEU A 196 3.60 -5.77 12.02
CA LEU A 196 3.80 -4.42 11.47
C LEU A 196 3.74 -3.33 12.55
N ASP A 197 3.11 -3.58 13.70
CA ASP A 197 3.07 -2.62 14.82
C ASP A 197 4.36 -2.71 15.64
N ARG A 198 5.37 -2.00 15.21
CA ARG A 198 6.60 -1.87 15.99
C ARG A 198 6.34 -0.95 17.16
N PRO A 199 6.62 -1.36 18.42
CA PRO A 199 6.56 -0.46 19.56
C PRO A 199 7.55 0.69 19.32
N ALA A 200 7.10 1.93 19.55
CA ALA A 200 8.00 3.06 19.53
C ALA A 200 9.13 2.79 20.52
N LYS A 201 10.37 2.76 20.05
CA LYS A 201 11.50 2.81 20.96
C LYS A 201 11.34 4.10 21.76
N LYS A 202 11.38 4.02 23.10
CA LYS A 202 11.15 5.17 23.99
C LYS A 202 12.05 6.39 23.72
N GLU A 203 13.08 6.21 22.91
CA GLU A 203 14.12 7.17 22.61
C GLU A 203 14.01 7.79 21.21
N LEU A 204 13.08 7.32 20.36
CA LEU A 204 12.94 7.87 19.01
C LEU A 204 11.98 9.05 19.03
N SER A 205 12.37 10.17 18.41
CA SER A 205 11.45 11.27 18.14
C SER A 205 10.26 10.78 17.33
N GLU A 206 9.09 11.45 17.47
CA GLU A 206 7.90 11.12 16.67
C GLU A 206 8.21 11.11 15.15
N LYS A 207 9.11 11.97 14.70
CA LYS A 207 9.57 12.03 13.31
C LYS A 207 10.30 10.75 12.84
N THR A 208 11.13 10.16 13.71
CA THR A 208 11.86 8.92 13.39
C THR A 208 10.97 7.69 13.48
N ALA A 209 10.00 7.68 14.41
CA ALA A 209 9.00 6.63 14.52
C ALA A 209 8.14 6.47 13.25
N MET A 210 8.01 7.53 12.47
CA MET A 210 7.27 7.56 11.20
C MET A 210 7.84 6.61 10.15
N TYR A 211 9.17 6.43 10.10
CA TYR A 211 9.82 5.50 9.17
C TYR A 211 9.81 4.04 9.63
N GLU A 212 9.55 3.79 10.91
CA GLU A 212 9.51 2.46 11.49
C GLU A 212 8.11 1.86 11.55
N ARG A 213 7.06 2.64 11.32
CA ARG A 213 5.65 2.21 11.33
C ARG A 213 4.96 2.64 10.06
N PRO A 214 4.19 1.75 9.43
CA PRO A 214 3.32 2.16 8.33
C PRO A 214 2.29 3.17 8.87
N TYR A 215 2.20 4.35 8.24
CA TYR A 215 1.30 5.41 8.70
C TYR A 215 -0.17 4.95 8.72
N TRP A 216 -0.54 4.07 7.79
CA TRP A 216 -1.91 3.56 7.63
C TRP A 216 -2.30 2.55 8.70
N HIS A 217 -1.33 1.91 9.40
CA HIS A 217 -1.56 0.77 10.29
C HIS A 217 -2.60 1.07 11.38
N ARG A 218 -2.49 2.20 12.07
CA ARG A 218 -3.47 2.65 13.07
C ARG A 218 -4.37 3.77 12.56
N TYR A 219 -3.87 4.58 11.63
CA TYR A 219 -4.60 5.74 11.13
C TYR A 219 -5.91 5.36 10.45
N GLY A 220 -5.95 4.25 9.72
CA GLY A 220 -7.17 3.73 9.11
C GLY A 220 -8.26 3.44 10.14
N ASP A 221 -7.89 2.89 11.30
CA ASP A 221 -8.85 2.60 12.37
C ASP A 221 -9.29 3.86 13.12
N GLN A 222 -8.35 4.76 13.37
CA GLN A 222 -8.60 5.99 14.12
C GLN A 222 -9.43 7.00 13.33
N ASN A 223 -9.33 6.96 12.00
CA ASN A 223 -10.04 7.86 11.09
C ASN A 223 -10.92 7.08 10.10
N PHE A 224 -11.62 6.07 10.59
CA PHE A 224 -12.52 5.23 9.79
C PHE A 224 -13.61 6.08 9.14
N GLU A 225 -14.33 6.85 9.93
CA GLU A 225 -15.40 7.76 9.44
C GLU A 225 -14.90 8.83 8.47
N GLY A 226 -13.62 9.16 8.48
CA GLY A 226 -12.99 10.05 7.52
C GLY A 226 -12.41 9.33 6.29
N GLY A 227 -12.76 8.06 6.05
CA GLY A 227 -12.38 7.30 4.87
C GLY A 227 -10.91 6.93 4.76
N ALA A 228 -10.16 6.97 5.87
CA ALA A 228 -8.75 6.59 5.84
C ALA A 228 -8.54 5.07 5.76
N TYR A 229 -9.56 4.28 6.05
CA TYR A 229 -9.50 2.83 5.98
C TYR A 229 -9.74 2.35 4.53
N PHE A 230 -8.84 1.52 4.05
CA PHE A 230 -8.90 0.94 2.70
C PHE A 230 -8.82 -0.60 2.68
N GLY A 231 -8.97 -1.23 3.85
CA GLY A 231 -8.83 -2.67 4.06
C GLY A 231 -7.50 -3.03 4.72
N ARG A 232 -7.43 -4.23 5.28
CA ARG A 232 -6.22 -4.81 5.88
C ARG A 232 -5.80 -6.03 5.06
N TRP A 233 -5.05 -5.80 3.99
CA TRP A 233 -4.75 -6.81 2.99
C TRP A 233 -3.27 -7.14 2.94
N CYS A 234 -2.91 -8.36 3.33
CA CYS A 234 -1.57 -8.93 3.23
C CYS A 234 -1.27 -9.28 1.76
N VAL A 235 -1.03 -8.25 0.93
CA VAL A 235 -0.72 -8.43 -0.49
C VAL A 235 0.63 -9.11 -0.68
N GLU A 236 1.52 -9.01 0.28
CA GLU A 236 2.83 -9.67 0.30
C GLU A 236 2.70 -11.20 0.25
N ALA A 237 1.69 -11.76 0.94
CA ALA A 237 1.41 -13.19 0.87
C ALA A 237 0.94 -13.60 -0.53
N VAL A 238 0.04 -12.81 -1.14
CA VAL A 238 -0.38 -13.01 -2.54
C VAL A 238 0.79 -12.94 -3.51
N ALA A 239 1.69 -11.98 -3.31
CA ALA A 239 2.91 -11.86 -4.11
C ALA A 239 3.79 -13.12 -4.03
N ALA A 240 3.99 -13.66 -2.82
CA ALA A 240 4.76 -14.88 -2.60
C ALA A 240 4.08 -16.11 -3.23
N VAL A 241 2.76 -16.25 -3.06
CA VAL A 241 1.99 -17.33 -3.72
C VAL A 241 2.16 -17.28 -5.24
N LYS A 242 1.99 -16.09 -5.83
CA LYS A 242 2.11 -15.91 -7.27
C LYS A 242 3.53 -16.17 -7.78
N ALA A 243 4.55 -15.72 -7.05
CA ALA A 243 5.95 -15.84 -7.43
C ALA A 243 6.50 -17.27 -7.29
N PHE A 244 6.10 -18.00 -6.25
CA PHE A 244 6.72 -19.28 -5.88
C PHE A 244 5.78 -20.49 -6.01
N GLY A 245 4.53 -20.28 -6.37
CA GLY A 245 3.54 -21.36 -6.53
C GLY A 245 3.20 -22.06 -5.20
N ILE A 246 3.17 -21.32 -4.10
CA ILE A 246 2.83 -21.85 -2.77
C ILE A 246 1.34 -22.20 -2.74
N ASP A 247 0.97 -23.31 -2.12
CA ASP A 247 -0.43 -23.64 -1.85
C ASP A 247 -0.99 -22.72 -0.77
N ASP A 248 -1.99 -21.91 -1.14
CA ASP A 248 -2.64 -20.93 -0.27
C ASP A 248 -3.98 -21.40 0.31
N SER A 249 -4.32 -22.67 0.16
CA SER A 249 -5.62 -23.22 0.59
C SER A 249 -5.94 -22.95 2.05
N LEU A 250 -4.93 -22.98 2.93
CA LEU A 250 -5.08 -22.68 4.36
C LEU A 250 -5.33 -21.18 4.63
N CYS A 251 -4.94 -20.29 3.73
CA CYS A 251 -5.15 -18.85 3.88
C CYS A 251 -6.51 -18.38 3.39
N GLN A 252 -7.21 -19.19 2.59
CA GLN A 252 -8.51 -18.83 2.04
C GLN A 252 -9.53 -18.61 3.16
N GLY A 253 -10.25 -17.50 3.11
CA GLY A 253 -11.18 -17.10 4.17
C GLY A 253 -10.54 -16.36 5.34
N HIS A 254 -9.20 -16.24 5.39
CA HIS A 254 -8.55 -15.43 6.41
C HIS A 254 -8.83 -13.93 6.16
N PRO A 255 -9.23 -13.13 7.19
CA PRO A 255 -9.66 -11.74 7.03
C PRO A 255 -8.62 -10.81 6.39
N ASN A 256 -7.34 -11.11 6.57
CA ASN A 256 -6.26 -10.29 5.98
C ASN A 256 -5.71 -10.86 4.67
N TYR A 257 -6.18 -12.00 4.18
CA TYR A 257 -5.64 -12.62 2.97
C TYR A 257 -6.47 -12.28 1.73
N PRO A 258 -5.97 -11.49 0.77
CA PRO A 258 -6.72 -11.09 -0.41
C PRO A 258 -6.70 -12.17 -1.51
N GLY A 259 -7.18 -13.39 -1.21
CA GLY A 259 -7.09 -14.56 -2.08
C GLY A 259 -7.80 -14.44 -3.43
N ASP A 260 -8.84 -13.60 -3.53
CA ASP A 260 -9.55 -13.37 -4.80
C ASP A 260 -8.67 -12.70 -5.86
N LEU A 261 -7.58 -12.00 -5.46
CA LEU A 261 -6.63 -11.43 -6.42
C LEU A 261 -5.97 -12.51 -7.29
N LEU A 262 -5.86 -13.74 -6.80
CA LEU A 262 -5.31 -14.88 -7.54
C LEU A 262 -6.38 -15.67 -8.32
N ARG A 263 -7.66 -15.34 -8.12
CA ARG A 263 -8.83 -16.07 -8.66
C ARG A 263 -9.87 -15.10 -9.23
N PRO A 264 -9.50 -14.28 -10.24
CA PRO A 264 -10.37 -13.19 -10.72
C PRO A 264 -11.73 -13.69 -11.22
N ASP A 265 -11.77 -14.90 -11.75
CA ASP A 265 -12.97 -15.54 -12.33
C ASP A 265 -13.50 -16.68 -11.43
N GLY A 266 -12.91 -16.89 -10.26
CA GLY A 266 -13.29 -17.93 -9.31
C GLY A 266 -14.40 -17.51 -8.35
N PRO A 267 -14.91 -18.45 -7.54
CA PRO A 267 -15.75 -18.12 -6.41
C PRO A 267 -14.95 -17.28 -5.41
N GLY A 268 -15.62 -16.32 -4.75
CA GLY A 268 -14.97 -15.51 -3.71
C GLY A 268 -14.43 -16.37 -2.58
N THR A 269 -13.26 -16.05 -2.08
CA THR A 269 -12.60 -16.76 -0.97
C THR A 269 -12.96 -16.20 0.40
N HIS A 270 -13.58 -15.01 0.43
CA HIS A 270 -13.94 -14.32 1.67
C HIS A 270 -15.27 -14.84 2.23
N PRO A 271 -15.42 -14.87 3.59
CA PRO A 271 -16.69 -15.17 4.22
C PRO A 271 -17.77 -14.19 3.76
N LEU A 272 -19.01 -14.70 3.67
CA LEU A 272 -20.17 -13.84 3.45
C LEU A 272 -20.41 -13.00 4.71
N HIS A 273 -20.15 -11.71 4.63
CA HIS A 273 -20.62 -10.80 5.68
C HIS A 273 -22.10 -10.54 5.44
N SER A 274 -22.98 -11.05 6.33
CA SER A 274 -24.36 -10.60 6.39
C SER A 274 -24.33 -9.10 6.66
N ALA A 275 -25.07 -8.33 5.87
CA ALA A 275 -25.24 -6.91 6.13
C ALA A 275 -25.67 -6.74 7.59
N GLN A 276 -24.79 -6.21 8.43
CA GLN A 276 -25.21 -5.75 9.74
C GLN A 276 -26.13 -4.57 9.47
N GLU A 277 -27.40 -4.74 9.79
CA GLU A 277 -28.36 -3.65 9.82
C GLU A 277 -27.76 -2.56 10.72
N GLY A 278 -27.50 -1.41 10.13
CA GLY A 278 -26.83 -0.28 10.77
C GLY A 278 -27.60 0.16 12.01
N ALA A 279 -27.03 -0.03 13.16
CA ALA A 279 -27.45 0.65 14.37
C ALA A 279 -26.92 2.09 14.31
N GLY A 280 -27.82 3.05 14.05
CA GLY A 280 -27.61 4.47 14.33
C GLY A 280 -27.37 5.37 13.12
N SER A 281 -28.43 5.65 12.34
CA SER A 281 -28.51 6.86 11.54
C SER A 281 -28.79 8.06 12.45
N GLY A 282 -27.74 8.68 12.99
CA GLY A 282 -27.82 10.06 13.44
C GLY A 282 -27.71 10.94 12.19
N GLU A 283 -28.70 11.77 11.92
CA GLU A 283 -28.62 12.82 10.91
C GLU A 283 -27.42 13.74 11.21
N VAL A 284 -26.32 13.49 10.52
CA VAL A 284 -25.17 14.41 10.53
C VAL A 284 -25.44 15.44 9.45
N GLY A 285 -25.63 16.71 9.84
CA GLY A 285 -25.93 17.79 8.92
C GLY A 285 -24.86 17.96 7.84
N GLU A 286 -25.25 18.36 6.63
CA GLU A 286 -24.40 18.55 5.44
C GLU A 286 -23.14 19.42 5.71
N ALA A 287 -23.19 20.34 6.68
CA ALA A 287 -22.04 21.17 7.08
C ALA A 287 -20.92 20.39 7.79
N GLU A 288 -21.26 19.36 8.58
CA GLU A 288 -20.27 18.50 9.25
C GLU A 288 -19.58 17.55 8.27
N ALA A 289 -20.30 17.08 7.25
CA ALA A 289 -19.75 16.26 6.17
C ALA A 289 -18.72 17.05 5.34
N ALA A 290 -18.96 18.33 5.07
CA ALA A 290 -18.02 19.18 4.35
C ALA A 290 -16.72 19.44 5.13
N VAL A 291 -16.77 19.60 6.45
CA VAL A 291 -15.59 19.76 7.31
C VAL A 291 -14.79 18.45 7.41
N LYS A 292 -15.45 17.30 7.51
CA LYS A 292 -14.80 15.98 7.48
C LYS A 292 -14.05 15.73 6.16
N ARG A 293 -14.62 16.15 5.03
CA ARG A 293 -14.03 16.01 3.68
C ARG A 293 -12.78 16.88 3.46
N SER A 294 -12.69 18.06 4.09
CA SER A 294 -11.52 18.94 3.93
C SER A 294 -10.27 18.46 4.67
N GLY A 295 -10.41 17.64 5.71
CA GLY A 295 -9.30 17.14 6.53
C GLY A 295 -8.34 16.19 5.81
N TRP A 296 -8.72 15.61 4.69
CA TRP A 296 -7.95 14.57 4.00
C TRP A 296 -6.66 15.08 3.32
N LEU A 297 -6.61 16.36 2.96
CA LEU A 297 -5.40 16.97 2.38
C LEU A 297 -4.46 17.57 3.43
N VAL A 298 -4.97 17.88 4.64
CA VAL A 298 -4.23 18.65 5.65
C VAL A 298 -3.67 17.75 6.76
N SER A 299 -4.24 16.57 6.99
CA SER A 299 -3.89 15.73 8.15
C SER A 299 -3.19 14.40 7.84
N CYS A 300 -2.71 14.15 6.61
CA CYS A 300 -1.56 13.27 6.53
C CYS A 300 -0.41 14.03 7.19
N PRO A 301 0.24 13.49 8.24
CA PRO A 301 1.48 14.09 8.70
C PRO A 301 2.32 14.25 7.44
N SER A 302 2.61 15.51 7.10
CA SER A 302 3.46 15.80 5.97
C SER A 302 4.70 14.95 6.15
N ASN A 303 5.02 14.06 5.19
CA ASN A 303 6.36 13.56 4.99
C ASN A 303 7.21 14.77 4.56
N SER A 304 7.12 15.87 5.31
CA SER A 304 8.11 16.92 5.23
C SER A 304 9.41 16.28 5.65
N PRO A 305 10.40 16.22 4.78
CA PRO A 305 11.69 15.67 5.15
C PRO A 305 12.16 16.42 6.38
N ALA A 306 12.59 15.70 7.41
CA ALA A 306 13.29 16.29 8.53
C ALA A 306 14.45 17.12 7.97
N GLU A 307 14.64 18.31 8.51
CA GLU A 307 15.77 19.15 8.12
C GLU A 307 17.09 18.36 8.27
N PRO A 308 18.04 18.47 7.30
CA PRO A 308 19.24 17.62 7.25
C PRO A 308 20.19 17.74 8.44
N GLY A 309 19.88 18.57 9.43
CA GLY A 309 20.78 18.89 10.56
C GLY A 309 20.63 18.00 11.81
N GLU A 310 19.62 17.15 11.91
CA GLU A 310 19.34 16.41 13.16
C GLU A 310 19.76 14.93 13.13
N PHE A 311 20.25 14.40 12.01
CA PHE A 311 20.60 12.98 11.88
C PHE A 311 22.06 12.62 12.23
N PHE A 312 22.93 13.61 12.43
CA PHE A 312 24.35 13.40 12.73
C PHE A 312 24.82 14.28 13.87
N LYS A 313 24.38 14.02 15.09
CA LYS A 313 25.10 14.38 16.32
C LYS A 313 25.06 13.18 17.25
N ASP A 314 26.23 12.53 17.28
CA ASP A 314 26.74 11.50 18.21
C ASP A 314 25.96 10.19 18.32
#